data_0704ea33ea882ee4a47dde5eb8421109
#
_entry.id   0704ea33ea882ee4a47dde5eb8421109
#
_cell.length_a   1.000
_cell.length_b   1.000
_cell.length_c   1.000
_cell.angle_alpha   90.00
_cell.angle_beta   90.00
_cell.angle_gamma   90.00
#
_symmetry.space_group_name_H-M   'P 1'
#
loop_
_entity.id
_entity.type
_entity.pdbx_description
1 polymer ?
#
loop_
_entity_poly.entity_id
_entity_poly.type
_entity_poly.pdbx_seq_one_letter_code
_entity_poly.pdbx_strand_id
1 'polypeptide(L)'
;MTTATTPKGERRRQALVAAAAELLLEGGFDAVRHRSVASRADLPLASTTYYFESLEDLIARAVEFSGAIELDAMRRRVGEVSHRRRGTDATVDLVLDLLVGPDDSDLDARGQLIARYERSVASARHPELREVQLRLRTQLEELLADVLRRSDRVVRPEQLRRLVAVVDGAVVAALIEGHPEPRRPARAGLLEMIDIVAPPVVPNMMPQQLERARQLD
;
A
#
# COMPACT_ATOMS: atom_id res chain seq x y z
N MET A 1 27.20 6.54 17.02
CA MET A 1 28.18 5.45 16.92
C MET A 1 27.42 4.21 16.46
N THR A 2 27.56 3.84 15.20
CA THR A 2 26.89 2.68 14.63
C THR A 2 27.64 1.42 15.07
N THR A 3 27.14 0.75 16.09
CA THR A 3 27.66 -0.56 16.50
C THR A 3 27.39 -1.54 15.37
N ALA A 4 28.46 -2.08 14.77
CA ALA A 4 28.38 -3.10 13.74
C ALA A 4 27.63 -4.31 14.32
N THR A 5 26.38 -4.47 13.94
CA THR A 5 25.52 -5.57 14.39
C THR A 5 26.06 -6.87 13.80
N THR A 6 26.33 -7.87 14.63
CA THR A 6 26.78 -9.18 14.13
C THR A 6 25.69 -9.83 13.29
N PRO A 7 26.00 -10.72 12.31
CA PRO A 7 24.99 -11.43 11.51
C PRO A 7 23.93 -12.16 12.34
N LYS A 8 24.28 -12.62 13.55
CA LYS A 8 23.36 -13.23 14.49
C LYS A 8 22.45 -12.19 15.16
N GLY A 9 22.98 -11.01 15.47
CA GLY A 9 22.21 -9.89 16.02
C GLY A 9 21.18 -9.37 15.02
N GLU A 10 21.58 -9.19 13.76
CA GLU A 10 20.67 -8.74 12.72
C GLU A 10 19.51 -9.74 12.47
N ARG A 11 19.81 -11.04 12.43
CA ARG A 11 18.74 -12.08 12.34
C ARG A 11 17.75 -12.01 13.48
N ARG A 12 18.18 -11.78 14.72
CA ARG A 12 17.29 -11.63 15.86
C ARG A 12 16.44 -10.37 15.78
N ARG A 13 17.05 -9.26 15.35
CA ARG A 13 16.34 -8.00 15.13
C ARG A 13 15.25 -8.17 14.06
N GLN A 14 15.56 -8.80 12.94
CA GLN A 14 14.59 -9.09 11.88
C GLN A 14 13.48 -10.05 12.33
N ALA A 15 13.78 -11.06 13.14
CA ALA A 15 12.77 -11.94 13.72
C ALA A 15 11.76 -11.19 14.61
N LEU A 16 12.21 -10.21 15.41
CA LEU A 16 11.32 -9.37 16.20
C LEU A 16 10.45 -8.46 15.32
N VAL A 17 11.00 -7.89 14.24
CA VAL A 17 10.25 -7.07 13.28
C VAL A 17 9.18 -7.92 12.58
N ALA A 18 9.53 -9.11 12.11
CA ALA A 18 8.58 -10.02 11.47
C ALA A 18 7.45 -10.44 12.42
N ALA A 19 7.80 -10.81 13.66
CA ALA A 19 6.82 -11.16 14.70
C ALA A 19 5.87 -9.99 15.03
N ALA A 20 6.39 -8.77 15.09
CA ALA A 20 5.56 -7.57 15.30
C ALA A 20 4.63 -7.32 14.09
N ALA A 21 5.10 -7.55 12.86
CA ALA A 21 4.30 -7.41 11.64
C ALA A 21 3.14 -8.42 11.59
N GLU A 22 3.39 -9.69 11.98
CA GLU A 22 2.34 -10.70 12.10
C GLU A 22 1.29 -10.30 13.14
N LEU A 23 1.71 -9.84 14.31
CA LEU A 23 0.80 -9.38 15.35
C LEU A 23 -0.04 -8.17 14.93
N LEU A 24 0.56 -7.23 14.18
CA LEU A 24 -0.17 -6.10 13.59
C LEU A 24 -1.27 -6.57 12.63
N LEU A 25 -1.01 -7.61 11.85
CA LEU A 25 -1.98 -8.16 10.91
C LEU A 25 -3.12 -8.88 11.63
N GLU A 26 -2.81 -9.64 12.69
CA GLU A 26 -3.78 -10.46 13.42
C GLU A 26 -4.70 -9.65 14.34
N GLY A 27 -4.18 -8.62 14.99
CA GLY A 27 -4.92 -7.91 16.05
C GLY A 27 -4.61 -6.42 16.16
N GLY A 28 -4.08 -5.81 15.09
CA GLY A 28 -3.80 -4.39 15.04
C GLY A 28 -2.74 -3.92 16.03
N PHE A 29 -2.73 -2.61 16.29
CA PHE A 29 -1.72 -1.99 17.18
C PHE A 29 -1.79 -2.52 18.62
N ASP A 30 -2.97 -2.89 19.10
CA ASP A 30 -3.16 -3.37 20.46
C ASP A 30 -2.56 -4.75 20.73
N ALA A 31 -2.39 -5.57 19.69
CA ALA A 31 -1.73 -6.87 19.79
C ALA A 31 -0.21 -6.76 19.95
N VAL A 32 0.39 -5.65 19.52
CA VAL A 32 1.84 -5.45 19.56
C VAL A 32 2.27 -4.95 20.93
N ARG A 33 2.85 -5.85 21.71
CA ARG A 33 3.44 -5.57 23.03
C ARG A 33 4.82 -6.24 23.09
N HIS A 34 5.76 -5.68 23.82
CA HIS A 34 7.10 -6.28 23.98
C HIS A 34 7.04 -7.77 24.30
N ARG A 35 6.12 -8.18 25.22
CA ARG A 35 5.97 -9.58 25.60
C ARG A 35 5.42 -10.44 24.46
N SER A 36 4.38 -9.97 23.77
CA SER A 36 3.77 -10.70 22.64
C SER A 36 4.79 -10.91 21.51
N VAL A 37 5.53 -9.84 21.16
CA VAL A 37 6.55 -9.87 20.11
C VAL A 37 7.69 -10.82 20.48
N ALA A 38 8.23 -10.72 21.70
CA ALA A 38 9.31 -11.61 22.18
C ALA A 38 8.87 -13.07 22.16
N SER A 39 7.65 -13.35 22.62
CA SER A 39 7.07 -14.71 22.62
C SER A 39 6.88 -15.25 21.20
N ARG A 40 6.35 -14.43 20.27
CA ARG A 40 6.14 -14.82 18.87
C ARG A 40 7.46 -15.08 18.14
N ALA A 41 8.49 -14.29 18.44
CA ALA A 41 9.83 -14.43 17.86
C ALA A 41 10.67 -15.54 18.51
N ASP A 42 10.19 -16.19 19.53
CA ASP A 42 10.95 -17.15 20.37
C ASP A 42 12.28 -16.55 20.89
N LEU A 43 12.19 -15.32 21.40
CA LEU A 43 13.34 -14.58 21.92
C LEU A 43 13.06 -14.08 23.35
N PRO A 44 14.11 -13.88 24.18
CA PRO A 44 13.96 -13.27 25.49
C PRO A 44 13.35 -11.87 25.42
N LEU A 45 12.47 -11.53 26.38
CA LEU A 45 11.82 -10.20 26.45
C LEU A 45 12.82 -9.04 26.35
N ALA A 46 13.97 -9.16 27.01
CA ALA A 46 15.03 -8.15 26.98
C ALA A 46 15.58 -7.88 25.56
N SER A 47 15.38 -8.80 24.60
CA SER A 47 15.79 -8.59 23.22
C SER A 47 15.04 -7.41 22.58
N THR A 48 13.77 -7.20 22.90
CA THR A 48 12.98 -6.10 22.33
C THR A 48 13.53 -4.73 22.71
N THR A 49 13.88 -4.52 23.98
CA THR A 49 14.45 -3.27 24.48
C THR A 49 15.95 -3.13 24.17
N TYR A 50 16.61 -4.22 23.80
CA TYR A 50 18.01 -4.19 23.35
C TYR A 50 18.13 -3.70 21.89
N TYR A 51 17.20 -4.10 21.02
CA TYR A 51 17.27 -3.81 19.58
C TYR A 51 16.45 -2.57 19.15
N PHE A 52 15.49 -2.14 19.97
CA PHE A 52 14.60 -1.03 19.64
C PHE A 52 14.53 -0.03 20.79
N GLU A 53 14.56 1.26 20.46
CA GLU A 53 14.54 2.36 21.42
C GLU A 53 13.22 2.44 22.18
N SER A 54 12.12 2.07 21.51
CA SER A 54 10.77 2.05 22.05
C SER A 54 9.89 1.02 21.36
N LEU A 55 8.68 0.83 21.88
CA LEU A 55 7.66 0.00 21.22
C LEU A 55 7.23 0.63 19.89
N GLU A 56 7.14 1.94 19.85
CA GLU A 56 6.78 2.73 18.67
C GLU A 56 7.82 2.57 17.55
N ASP A 57 9.13 2.56 17.89
CA ASP A 57 10.20 2.26 16.91
C ASP A 57 10.06 0.85 16.34
N LEU A 58 9.80 -0.16 17.19
CA LEU A 58 9.55 -1.52 16.74
C LEU A 58 8.32 -1.59 15.82
N ILE A 59 7.22 -0.92 16.18
CA ILE A 59 6.00 -0.84 15.37
C ILE A 59 6.28 -0.17 14.03
N ALA A 60 7.02 0.95 14.01
CA ALA A 60 7.38 1.63 12.77
C ALA A 60 8.17 0.71 11.82
N ARG A 61 9.13 -0.06 12.36
CA ARG A 61 9.88 -1.05 11.58
C ARG A 61 9.00 -2.20 11.08
N ALA A 62 8.03 -2.63 11.87
CA ALA A 62 7.08 -3.67 11.46
C ALA A 62 6.15 -3.17 10.34
N VAL A 63 5.68 -1.93 10.43
CA VAL A 63 4.88 -1.29 9.36
C VAL A 63 5.69 -1.13 8.08
N GLU A 64 6.94 -0.69 8.17
CA GLU A 64 7.85 -0.57 7.02
C GLU A 64 8.10 -1.94 6.37
N PHE A 65 8.34 -2.97 7.17
CA PHE A 65 8.55 -4.35 6.71
C PHE A 65 7.32 -4.91 5.99
N SER A 66 6.13 -4.81 6.57
CA SER A 66 4.88 -5.27 5.95
C SER A 66 4.61 -4.51 4.64
N GLY A 67 4.75 -3.18 4.66
CA GLY A 67 4.55 -2.35 3.49
C GLY A 67 5.53 -2.67 2.36
N ALA A 68 6.78 -2.98 2.68
CA ALA A 68 7.77 -3.39 1.69
C ALA A 68 7.38 -4.72 1.01
N ILE A 69 6.90 -5.71 1.78
CA ILE A 69 6.40 -6.98 1.23
C ILE A 69 5.21 -6.76 0.30
N GLU A 70 4.24 -5.94 0.71
CA GLU A 70 3.08 -5.58 -0.10
C GLU A 70 3.51 -4.91 -1.42
N LEU A 71 4.40 -3.92 -1.36
CA LEU A 71 4.91 -3.21 -2.54
C LEU A 71 5.72 -4.12 -3.47
N ASP A 72 6.50 -5.06 -2.94
CA ASP A 72 7.25 -6.02 -3.76
C ASP A 72 6.31 -6.98 -4.50
N ALA A 73 5.22 -7.40 -3.87
CA ALA A 73 4.17 -8.18 -4.55
C ALA A 73 3.51 -7.36 -5.66
N MET A 74 3.19 -6.08 -5.41
CA MET A 74 2.64 -5.17 -6.41
C MET A 74 3.63 -4.93 -7.57
N ARG A 75 4.93 -4.71 -7.30
CA ARG A 75 5.96 -4.55 -8.34
C ARG A 75 6.03 -5.76 -9.26
N ARG A 76 5.99 -6.97 -8.71
CA ARG A 76 5.96 -8.20 -9.53
C ARG A 76 4.75 -8.22 -10.46
N ARG A 77 3.54 -7.93 -9.95
CA ARG A 77 2.31 -7.85 -10.77
C ARG A 77 2.43 -6.80 -11.87
N VAL A 78 2.90 -5.60 -11.54
CA VAL A 78 3.12 -4.54 -12.54
C VAL A 78 4.13 -4.96 -13.60
N GLY A 79 5.19 -5.68 -13.22
CA GLY A 79 6.19 -6.22 -14.15
C GLY A 79 5.60 -7.15 -15.21
N GLU A 80 4.53 -7.89 -14.88
CA GLU A 80 3.81 -8.80 -15.78
C GLU A 80 2.84 -8.07 -16.73
N VAL A 81 2.49 -6.80 -16.43
CA VAL A 81 1.57 -6.02 -17.26
C VAL A 81 2.27 -5.57 -18.55
N SER A 82 1.87 -6.12 -19.68
CA SER A 82 2.39 -5.71 -21.00
C SER A 82 1.97 -4.30 -21.36
N HIS A 83 2.81 -3.58 -22.13
CA HIS A 83 2.44 -2.30 -22.71
C HIS A 83 1.46 -2.50 -23.87
N ARG A 84 0.22 -2.08 -23.70
CA ARG A 84 -0.81 -2.08 -24.74
C ARG A 84 -1.95 -1.15 -24.36
N ARG A 85 -2.64 -0.61 -25.35
CA ARG A 85 -3.90 0.07 -25.12
C ARG A 85 -4.93 -0.88 -24.51
N ARG A 86 -5.53 -0.46 -23.40
CA ARG A 86 -6.58 -1.20 -22.70
C ARG A 86 -7.86 -0.39 -22.65
N GLY A 87 -8.99 -1.09 -22.72
CA GLY A 87 -10.30 -0.51 -22.43
C GLY A 87 -10.41 -0.10 -20.95
N THR A 88 -11.44 0.68 -20.65
CA THR A 88 -11.72 1.22 -19.32
C THR A 88 -11.82 0.11 -18.27
N ASP A 89 -12.63 -0.92 -18.49
CA ASP A 89 -12.80 -2.04 -17.55
C ASP A 89 -11.50 -2.74 -17.20
N ALA A 90 -10.71 -3.14 -18.21
CA ALA A 90 -9.45 -3.84 -17.98
C ALA A 90 -8.41 -2.97 -17.26
N THR A 91 -8.46 -1.64 -17.44
CA THR A 91 -7.58 -0.71 -16.71
C THR A 91 -8.03 -0.57 -15.27
N VAL A 92 -9.36 -0.47 -15.03
CA VAL A 92 -9.94 -0.42 -13.69
C VAL A 92 -9.57 -1.66 -12.89
N ASP A 93 -9.70 -2.85 -13.50
CA ASP A 93 -9.37 -4.11 -12.82
C ASP A 93 -7.89 -4.16 -12.41
N LEU A 94 -6.96 -3.73 -13.27
CA LEU A 94 -5.54 -3.65 -12.93
C LEU A 94 -5.23 -2.66 -11.79
N VAL A 95 -5.90 -1.51 -11.78
CA VAL A 95 -5.76 -0.52 -10.69
C VAL A 95 -6.27 -1.10 -9.37
N LEU A 96 -7.42 -1.78 -9.41
CA LEU A 96 -7.99 -2.41 -8.22
C LEU A 96 -7.15 -3.59 -7.72
N ASP A 97 -6.51 -4.35 -8.59
CA ASP A 97 -5.60 -5.42 -8.22
C ASP A 97 -4.40 -4.90 -7.39
N LEU A 98 -3.99 -3.65 -7.64
CA LEU A 98 -2.96 -3.00 -6.84
C LEU A 98 -3.51 -2.40 -5.54
N LEU A 99 -4.66 -1.71 -5.59
CA LEU A 99 -5.18 -0.95 -4.44
C LEU A 99 -5.93 -1.81 -3.43
N VAL A 100 -6.69 -2.79 -3.91
CA VAL A 100 -7.58 -3.61 -3.09
C VAL A 100 -7.08 -5.05 -2.98
N GLY A 101 -6.36 -5.51 -4.00
CA GLY A 101 -5.95 -6.90 -4.17
C GLY A 101 -6.74 -7.59 -5.27
N PRO A 102 -6.29 -8.78 -5.71
CA PRO A 102 -7.00 -9.58 -6.69
C PRO A 102 -8.38 -9.98 -6.18
N ASP A 103 -9.27 -10.36 -7.12
CA ASP A 103 -10.64 -10.77 -6.84
C ASP A 103 -10.72 -12.23 -6.30
N ASP A 104 -9.76 -12.58 -5.46
CA ASP A 104 -9.75 -13.87 -4.77
C ASP A 104 -10.50 -13.74 -3.45
N SER A 105 -11.52 -14.56 -3.27
CA SER A 105 -12.38 -14.61 -2.09
C SER A 105 -11.67 -15.21 -0.85
N ASP A 106 -10.41 -14.88 -0.65
CA ASP A 106 -9.66 -15.32 0.51
C ASP A 106 -10.07 -14.50 1.75
N LEU A 107 -10.54 -15.18 2.80
CA LEU A 107 -10.89 -14.56 4.08
C LEU A 107 -9.72 -13.74 4.66
N ASP A 108 -8.49 -14.14 4.36
CA ASP A 108 -7.27 -13.45 4.76
C ASP A 108 -7.11 -12.08 4.05
N ALA A 109 -7.57 -11.96 2.79
CA ALA A 109 -7.50 -10.72 2.02
C ALA A 109 -8.29 -9.57 2.68
N ARG A 110 -9.44 -9.84 3.29
CA ARG A 110 -10.22 -8.86 4.03
C ARG A 110 -9.47 -8.36 5.29
N GLY A 111 -8.86 -9.27 6.04
CA GLY A 111 -8.05 -8.93 7.21
C GLY A 111 -6.85 -8.06 6.84
N GLN A 112 -6.15 -8.40 5.76
CA GLN A 112 -5.03 -7.61 5.23
C GLN A 112 -5.46 -6.21 4.80
N LEU A 113 -6.64 -6.08 4.18
CA LEU A 113 -7.20 -4.80 3.76
C LEU A 113 -7.54 -3.91 4.97
N ILE A 114 -8.18 -4.47 5.99
CA ILE A 114 -8.47 -3.77 7.25
C ILE A 114 -7.17 -3.29 7.91
N ALA A 115 -6.19 -4.18 8.08
CA ALA A 115 -4.90 -3.86 8.69
C ALA A 115 -4.17 -2.74 7.93
N ARG A 116 -4.29 -2.69 6.59
CA ARG A 116 -3.74 -1.59 5.77
C ARG A 116 -4.38 -0.24 6.11
N TYR A 117 -5.71 -0.18 6.21
CA TYR A 117 -6.41 1.07 6.54
C TYR A 117 -6.17 1.49 7.99
N GLU A 118 -6.13 0.54 8.93
CA GLU A 118 -5.76 0.82 10.32
C GLU A 118 -4.37 1.46 10.41
N ARG A 119 -3.35 0.91 9.71
CA ARG A 119 -2.00 1.49 9.64
C ARG A 119 -2.03 2.89 9.06
N SER A 120 -2.80 3.11 8.01
CA SER A 120 -2.90 4.41 7.34
C SER A 120 -3.51 5.47 8.27
N VAL A 121 -4.58 5.14 8.99
CA VAL A 121 -5.24 6.05 9.94
C VAL A 121 -4.37 6.26 11.18
N ALA A 122 -3.70 5.23 11.69
CA ALA A 122 -2.81 5.32 12.84
C ALA A 122 -1.66 6.31 12.60
N SER A 123 -1.17 6.43 11.37
CA SER A 123 -0.10 7.38 11.03
C SER A 123 -0.47 8.85 11.30
N ALA A 124 -1.77 9.17 11.38
CA ALA A 124 -2.24 10.51 11.74
C ALA A 124 -2.01 10.83 13.23
N ARG A 125 -1.98 9.81 14.10
CA ARG A 125 -1.80 9.93 15.55
C ARG A 125 -0.36 9.66 16.00
N HIS A 126 0.41 8.94 15.18
CA HIS A 126 1.76 8.46 15.47
C HIS A 126 2.76 9.10 14.49
N PRO A 127 3.46 10.19 14.87
CA PRO A 127 4.40 10.91 14.00
C PRO A 127 5.50 10.00 13.42
N GLU A 128 5.96 9.02 14.18
CA GLU A 128 6.98 8.02 13.79
C GLU A 128 6.52 7.14 12.62
N LEU A 129 5.20 6.90 12.50
CA LEU A 129 4.62 6.13 11.39
C LEU A 129 4.38 6.99 10.15
N ARG A 130 4.24 8.31 10.31
CA ARG A 130 3.88 9.21 9.21
C ARG A 130 4.92 9.16 8.09
N GLU A 131 6.19 9.21 8.44
CA GLU A 131 7.28 9.21 7.45
C GLU A 131 7.34 7.89 6.67
N VAL A 132 7.18 6.76 7.37
CA VAL A 132 7.10 5.43 6.75
C VAL A 132 5.89 5.38 5.80
N GLN A 133 4.73 5.80 6.28
CA GLN A 133 3.49 5.74 5.49
C GLN A 133 3.55 6.63 4.24
N LEU A 134 4.15 7.83 4.33
CA LEU A 134 4.33 8.70 3.17
C LEU A 134 5.27 8.08 2.13
N ARG A 135 6.37 7.44 2.55
CA ARG A 135 7.25 6.72 1.63
C ARG A 135 6.54 5.56 0.92
N LEU A 136 5.79 4.75 1.67
CA LEU A 136 5.02 3.63 1.10
C LEU A 136 3.97 4.13 0.10
N ARG A 137 3.27 5.23 0.44
CA ARG A 137 2.28 5.84 -0.44
C ARG A 137 2.89 6.37 -1.73
N THR A 138 4.03 7.04 -1.67
CA THR A 138 4.75 7.51 -2.86
C THR A 138 5.10 6.34 -3.79
N GLN A 139 5.64 5.25 -3.25
CA GLN A 139 5.97 4.07 -4.05
C GLN A 139 4.73 3.41 -4.67
N LEU A 140 3.61 3.37 -3.96
CA LEU A 140 2.34 2.90 -4.50
C LEU A 140 1.85 3.79 -5.66
N GLU A 141 1.92 5.12 -5.49
CA GLU A 141 1.53 6.09 -6.54
C GLU A 141 2.39 5.92 -7.80
N GLU A 142 3.69 5.65 -7.67
CA GLU A 142 4.60 5.35 -8.78
C GLU A 142 4.20 4.07 -9.54
N LEU A 143 3.83 3.00 -8.81
CA LEU A 143 3.35 1.75 -9.41
C LEU A 143 2.02 1.92 -10.15
N LEU A 144 1.10 2.68 -9.57
CA LEU A 144 -0.18 3.01 -10.21
C LEU A 144 0.02 3.83 -11.50
N ALA A 145 0.90 4.84 -11.45
CA ALA A 145 1.25 5.63 -12.62
C ALA A 145 1.88 4.74 -13.72
N ASP A 146 2.71 3.75 -13.36
CA ASP A 146 3.28 2.80 -14.32
C ASP A 146 2.21 1.92 -14.98
N VAL A 147 1.25 1.39 -14.21
CA VAL A 147 0.13 0.59 -14.76
C VAL A 147 -0.72 1.42 -15.73
N LEU A 148 -1.04 2.67 -15.37
CA LEU A 148 -1.81 3.56 -16.24
C LEU A 148 -1.06 3.86 -17.53
N ARG A 149 0.24 4.15 -17.45
CA ARG A 149 1.11 4.37 -18.61
C ARG A 149 1.19 3.12 -19.51
N ARG A 150 1.34 1.92 -18.93
CA ARG A 150 1.33 0.63 -19.67
C ARG A 150 -0.03 0.33 -20.30
N SER A 151 -1.07 1.02 -19.86
CA SER A 151 -2.42 0.91 -20.42
C SER A 151 -2.75 2.03 -21.44
N ASP A 152 -1.73 2.77 -21.91
CA ASP A 152 -1.85 3.95 -22.79
C ASP A 152 -2.78 5.03 -22.20
N ARG A 153 -2.63 5.33 -20.90
CA ARG A 153 -3.34 6.40 -20.21
C ARG A 153 -2.39 7.45 -19.66
N VAL A 154 -2.87 8.69 -19.62
CA VAL A 154 -2.14 9.82 -19.04
C VAL A 154 -2.78 10.22 -17.73
N VAL A 155 -1.97 10.39 -16.68
CA VAL A 155 -2.43 10.82 -15.37
C VAL A 155 -1.46 11.84 -14.78
N ARG A 156 -1.98 12.89 -14.16
CA ARG A 156 -1.21 13.84 -13.36
C ARG A 156 -1.18 13.39 -11.90
N PRO A 157 -0.15 13.75 -11.11
CA PRO A 157 -0.05 13.34 -9.71
C PRO A 157 -1.30 13.67 -8.87
N GLU A 158 -1.91 14.85 -9.06
CA GLU A 158 -3.11 15.26 -8.34
C GLU A 158 -4.32 14.40 -8.69
N GLN A 159 -4.45 14.05 -9.98
CA GLN A 159 -5.52 13.17 -10.46
C GLN A 159 -5.35 11.75 -9.95
N LEU A 160 -4.10 11.26 -9.90
CA LEU A 160 -3.78 9.96 -9.32
C LEU A 160 -4.16 9.89 -7.84
N ARG A 161 -3.84 10.93 -7.06
CA ARG A 161 -4.26 11.02 -5.65
C ARG A 161 -5.79 11.03 -5.48
N ARG A 162 -6.51 11.71 -6.37
CA ARG A 162 -7.99 11.68 -6.38
C ARG A 162 -8.53 10.30 -6.69
N LEU A 163 -7.93 9.60 -7.65
CA LEU A 163 -8.29 8.23 -7.99
C LEU A 163 -8.12 7.31 -6.78
N VAL A 164 -6.97 7.37 -6.12
CA VAL A 164 -6.71 6.59 -4.89
C VAL A 164 -7.72 6.93 -3.80
N ALA A 165 -8.02 8.23 -3.59
CA ALA A 165 -8.97 8.67 -2.55
C ALA A 165 -10.40 8.16 -2.79
N VAL A 166 -10.84 8.04 -4.05
CA VAL A 166 -12.16 7.47 -4.38
C VAL A 166 -12.20 5.98 -4.07
N VAL A 167 -11.17 5.24 -4.46
CA VAL A 167 -11.08 3.80 -4.15
C VAL A 167 -11.02 3.58 -2.64
N ASP A 168 -10.13 4.30 -1.93
CA ASP A 168 -10.00 4.21 -0.47
C ASP A 168 -11.34 4.51 0.23
N GLY A 169 -12.03 5.58 -0.18
CA GLY A 169 -13.33 5.95 0.38
C GLY A 169 -14.41 4.88 0.16
N ALA A 170 -14.51 4.33 -1.05
CA ALA A 170 -15.47 3.29 -1.38
C ALA A 170 -15.19 1.97 -0.62
N VAL A 171 -13.91 1.60 -0.50
CA VAL A 171 -13.51 0.40 0.26
C VAL A 171 -13.80 0.57 1.74
N VAL A 172 -13.43 1.71 2.34
CA VAL A 172 -13.68 1.97 3.77
C VAL A 172 -15.17 1.98 4.06
N ALA A 173 -16.01 2.63 3.22
CA ALA A 173 -17.46 2.59 3.35
C ALA A 173 -18.00 1.15 3.31
N ALA A 174 -17.57 0.36 2.34
CA ALA A 174 -17.97 -1.04 2.21
C ALA A 174 -17.54 -1.90 3.40
N LEU A 175 -16.38 -1.65 3.97
CA LEU A 175 -15.92 -2.34 5.19
C LEU A 175 -16.80 -1.99 6.41
N ILE A 176 -17.16 -0.71 6.58
CA ILE A 176 -18.05 -0.22 7.66
C ILE A 176 -19.44 -0.84 7.53
N GLU A 177 -19.97 -0.90 6.32
CA GLU A 177 -21.31 -1.46 6.01
C GLU A 177 -21.34 -3.00 6.07
N GLY A 178 -20.19 -3.65 6.29
CA GLY A 178 -20.10 -5.11 6.31
C GLY A 178 -20.31 -5.75 4.93
N HIS A 179 -20.08 -4.99 3.84
CA HIS A 179 -20.22 -5.52 2.47
C HIS A 179 -19.27 -6.71 2.26
N PRO A 180 -19.76 -7.84 1.71
CA PRO A 180 -18.93 -9.04 1.53
C PRO A 180 -17.77 -8.82 0.54
N GLU A 181 -17.97 -7.99 -0.46
CA GLU A 181 -17.03 -7.71 -1.55
C GLU A 181 -16.69 -6.21 -1.61
N PRO A 182 -15.75 -5.70 -0.78
CA PRO A 182 -15.39 -4.28 -0.77
C PRO A 182 -14.85 -3.75 -2.12
N ARG A 183 -14.31 -4.63 -2.95
CA ARG A 183 -13.83 -4.34 -4.30
C ARG A 183 -14.95 -3.86 -5.24
N ARG A 184 -16.16 -4.38 -5.09
CA ARG A 184 -17.29 -4.10 -6.00
C ARG A 184 -17.71 -2.63 -6.01
N PRO A 185 -18.03 -1.97 -4.88
CA PRO A 185 -18.33 -0.54 -4.87
C PRO A 185 -17.14 0.32 -5.29
N ALA A 186 -15.90 -0.07 -4.96
CA ALA A 186 -14.71 0.62 -5.42
C ALA A 186 -14.56 0.56 -6.95
N ARG A 187 -14.89 -0.59 -7.57
CA ARG A 187 -14.91 -0.76 -9.02
C ARG A 187 -15.93 0.16 -9.69
N ALA A 188 -17.13 0.22 -9.14
CA ALA A 188 -18.18 1.09 -9.68
C ALA A 188 -17.76 2.56 -9.68
N GLY A 189 -17.27 3.08 -8.55
CA GLY A 189 -16.80 4.46 -8.45
C GLY A 189 -15.60 4.75 -9.36
N LEU A 190 -14.68 3.79 -9.53
CA LEU A 190 -13.53 3.98 -10.40
C LEU A 190 -13.92 3.98 -11.88
N LEU A 191 -14.88 3.16 -12.30
CA LEU A 191 -15.41 3.16 -13.68
C LEU A 191 -15.99 4.51 -14.08
N GLU A 192 -16.67 5.20 -13.18
CA GLU A 192 -17.30 6.50 -13.45
C GLU A 192 -16.27 7.61 -13.67
N MET A 193 -15.08 7.50 -13.09
CA MET A 193 -14.14 8.62 -13.08
C MET A 193 -12.84 8.38 -13.86
N ILE A 194 -12.46 7.14 -14.16
CA ILE A 194 -11.11 6.84 -14.66
C ILE A 194 -10.82 7.52 -16.01
N ASP A 195 -11.81 7.62 -16.89
CA ASP A 195 -11.65 8.28 -18.20
C ASP A 195 -11.53 9.82 -18.09
N ILE A 196 -11.96 10.39 -16.96
CA ILE A 196 -11.82 11.81 -16.64
C ILE A 196 -10.43 12.09 -16.03
N VAL A 197 -10.01 11.25 -15.06
CA VAL A 197 -8.76 11.48 -14.30
C VAL A 197 -7.53 10.89 -14.98
N ALA A 198 -7.70 9.84 -15.75
CA ALA A 198 -6.65 9.17 -16.51
C ALA A 198 -7.14 8.84 -17.93
N PRO A 199 -7.37 9.85 -18.79
CA PRO A 199 -7.86 9.63 -20.14
C PRO A 199 -6.89 8.78 -20.98
N PRO A 200 -7.41 8.00 -21.94
CA PRO A 200 -6.57 7.28 -22.88
C PRO A 200 -5.77 8.23 -23.76
N VAL A 201 -4.54 7.85 -24.10
CA VAL A 201 -3.74 8.58 -25.08
C VAL A 201 -4.44 8.52 -26.44
N VAL A 202 -4.78 9.68 -26.99
CA VAL A 202 -5.34 9.78 -28.34
C VAL A 202 -4.18 9.80 -29.34
N PRO A 203 -4.11 8.86 -30.30
CA PRO A 203 -2.97 8.72 -31.21
C PRO A 203 -2.68 9.96 -32.08
N ASN A 204 -3.59 10.95 -32.09
CA ASN A 204 -3.50 12.15 -32.93
C ASN A 204 -3.30 13.46 -32.14
N MET A 205 -2.93 13.42 -30.89
CA MET A 205 -2.49 14.62 -30.18
C MET A 205 -1.09 15.00 -30.62
N MET A 206 -0.99 16.09 -31.41
CA MET A 206 0.29 16.69 -31.80
C MET A 206 1.14 16.99 -30.55
N PRO A 207 2.46 16.82 -30.58
CA PRO A 207 3.36 17.05 -29.44
C PRO A 207 3.14 18.38 -28.71
N GLN A 208 2.70 19.42 -29.43
CA GLN A 208 2.39 20.73 -28.87
C GLN A 208 1.20 20.79 -27.90
N GLN A 209 0.28 19.85 -27.97
CA GLN A 209 -0.86 19.76 -27.02
C GLN A 209 -0.48 19.04 -25.74
N LEU A 210 0.48 18.14 -25.80
CA LEU A 210 1.08 17.49 -24.62
C LEU A 210 1.93 18.48 -23.80
N GLU A 211 2.63 19.41 -24.46
CA GLU A 211 3.37 20.48 -23.76
C GLU A 211 2.44 21.52 -23.13
N ARG A 212 1.36 21.91 -23.80
CA ARG A 212 0.35 22.82 -23.20
C ARG A 212 -0.35 22.20 -21.99
N ALA A 213 -0.62 20.89 -21.98
CA ALA A 213 -1.17 20.20 -20.81
C ALA A 213 -0.18 20.16 -19.63
N ARG A 214 1.13 20.31 -19.90
CA ARG A 214 2.20 20.38 -18.87
C ARG A 214 2.49 21.80 -18.37
N GLN A 215 2.08 22.85 -19.10
CA GLN A 215 2.39 24.27 -18.81
C GLN A 215 1.23 25.04 -18.17
N LEU A 216 0.08 24.42 -17.92
CA LEU A 216 -1.07 25.02 -17.24
C LEU A 216 -1.08 24.73 -15.73
N ASP A 217 0.13 24.71 -15.14
CA ASP A 217 0.38 24.78 -13.69
C ASP A 217 0.97 26.12 -13.30
#